data_9d68329d7547aa9eee30aea1bff760c2
#
_entry.id   9d68329d7547aa9eee30aea1bff760c2
#
_cell.length_a   1.000
_cell.length_b   1.000
_cell.length_c   1.000
_cell.angle_alpha   90.00
_cell.angle_beta   90.00
_cell.angle_gamma   90.00
#
_symmetry.space_group_name_H-M   'P 1'
#
loop_
_entity.id
_entity.type
_entity.pdbx_description
1 polymer ?
#
loop_
_entity_poly.entity_id
_entity_poly.type
_entity_poly.pdbx_seq_one_letter_code
_entity_poly.pdbx_strand_id
1 'polypeptide(L)'
;MITALACSLVGQQHAVTVRPGTRAAALYGRSAVIEDYYCNYGVNPDYQRLLEDGGLRVSGTGGDGEIRIVELPDHPFFLATLFLPQARSSPSHPHPLIAGFAHAVTAALSA
;
A
#
# COMPACT_ATOMS: atom_id res chain seq x y z
N MET A 1 3.99 16.33 -7.16
CA MET A 1 3.84 15.25 -6.14
C MET A 1 4.01 13.87 -6.76
N ILE A 2 3.29 13.56 -7.80
CA ILE A 2 3.50 12.32 -8.56
C ILE A 2 4.50 12.60 -9.67
N THR A 3 5.55 11.79 -9.73
CA THR A 3 6.64 11.96 -10.70
C THR A 3 6.94 10.65 -11.41
N ALA A 4 7.63 10.76 -12.56
CA ALA A 4 8.11 9.59 -13.28
C ALA A 4 9.13 8.83 -12.42
N LEU A 5 9.01 7.51 -12.41
CA LEU A 5 9.99 6.63 -11.76
C LEU A 5 11.30 6.64 -12.57
N ALA A 6 12.43 6.50 -11.88
CA ALA A 6 13.74 6.37 -12.52
C ALA A 6 13.77 5.16 -13.45
N CYS A 7 13.10 4.06 -13.06
CA CYS A 7 12.91 2.86 -13.87
C CYS A 7 11.43 2.49 -13.87
N SER A 8 10.91 2.04 -15.02
CA SER A 8 9.55 1.53 -15.12
C SER A 8 9.37 0.28 -14.26
N LEU A 9 8.25 0.20 -13.56
CA LEU A 9 7.84 -0.99 -12.80
C LEU A 9 6.78 -1.82 -13.54
N VAL A 10 6.47 -1.46 -14.77
CA VAL A 10 5.46 -2.17 -15.58
C VAL A 10 5.81 -3.65 -15.73
N GLY A 11 4.91 -4.53 -15.30
CA GLY A 11 5.06 -5.97 -15.40
C GLY A 11 6.12 -6.57 -14.49
N GLN A 12 6.56 -5.85 -13.45
CA GLN A 12 7.59 -6.29 -12.53
C GLN A 12 7.04 -6.69 -11.18
N GLN A 13 7.78 -7.56 -10.48
CA GLN A 13 7.51 -7.95 -9.11
C GLN A 13 8.63 -7.44 -8.22
N HIS A 14 8.27 -6.79 -7.11
CA HIS A 14 9.24 -6.26 -6.17
C HIS A 14 8.78 -6.44 -4.74
N ALA A 15 9.76 -6.53 -3.84
CA ALA A 15 9.50 -6.59 -2.41
C ALA A 15 9.03 -5.22 -1.90
N VAL A 16 8.08 -5.27 -0.98
CA VAL A 16 7.62 -4.11 -0.22
C VAL A 16 7.94 -4.36 1.24
N THR A 17 8.63 -3.42 1.87
CA THR A 17 8.85 -3.45 3.32
C THR A 17 7.66 -2.77 3.99
N VAL A 18 7.00 -3.48 4.89
CA VAL A 18 5.81 -3.03 5.59
C VAL A 18 6.20 -2.55 6.97
N ARG A 19 5.87 -1.29 7.30
CA ARG A 19 6.24 -0.71 8.59
C ARG A 19 5.41 -1.31 9.73
N PRO A 20 6.04 -1.67 10.86
CA PRO A 20 5.30 -2.19 12.02
C PRO A 20 4.38 -1.13 12.61
N GLY A 21 3.30 -1.57 13.25
CA GLY A 21 2.34 -0.68 13.88
C GLY A 21 1.36 -0.02 12.93
N THR A 22 1.35 -0.41 11.66
CA THR A 22 0.45 0.12 10.65
C THR A 22 -0.69 -0.85 10.37
N ARG A 23 -1.77 -0.36 9.75
CA ARG A 23 -2.86 -1.23 9.30
C ARG A 23 -2.38 -2.23 8.26
N ALA A 24 -1.53 -1.79 7.33
CA ALA A 24 -0.95 -2.69 6.34
C ALA A 24 -0.21 -3.85 7.01
N ALA A 25 0.59 -3.57 8.04
CA ALA A 25 1.30 -4.61 8.80
C ALA A 25 0.32 -5.59 9.46
N ALA A 26 -0.77 -5.08 10.04
CA ALA A 26 -1.79 -5.93 10.66
C ALA A 26 -2.47 -6.83 9.63
N LEU A 27 -2.76 -6.32 8.45
CA LEU A 27 -3.43 -7.09 7.39
C LEU A 27 -2.52 -8.14 6.76
N TYR A 28 -1.26 -7.78 6.47
CA TYR A 28 -0.30 -8.73 5.89
C TYR A 28 0.18 -9.77 6.89
N GLY A 29 0.35 -9.39 8.14
CA GLY A 29 0.90 -10.25 9.18
C GLY A 29 2.40 -10.54 9.01
N ARG A 30 3.11 -9.74 8.21
CA ARG A 30 4.55 -9.87 7.97
C ARG A 30 5.15 -8.52 7.59
N SER A 31 6.49 -8.42 7.72
CA SER A 31 7.22 -7.17 7.50
C SER A 31 7.70 -6.97 6.06
N ALA A 32 7.64 -8.01 5.24
CA ALA A 32 8.05 -7.93 3.83
C ALA A 32 7.13 -8.81 2.98
N VAL A 33 6.71 -8.29 1.85
CA VAL A 33 5.82 -8.97 0.90
C VAL A 33 6.31 -8.72 -0.52
N ILE A 34 5.88 -9.57 -1.45
CA ILE A 34 6.13 -9.39 -2.89
C ILE A 34 4.83 -8.94 -3.54
N GLU A 35 4.90 -7.89 -4.35
CA GLU A 35 3.74 -7.38 -5.07
C GLU A 35 4.04 -7.16 -6.54
N ASP A 36 2.98 -7.14 -7.34
CA ASP A 36 3.06 -6.94 -8.79
C ASP A 36 2.78 -5.48 -9.13
N TYR A 37 3.60 -4.92 -10.02
CA TYR A 37 3.52 -3.52 -10.42
C TYR A 37 3.20 -3.38 -11.90
N TYR A 38 2.48 -2.31 -12.21
CA TYR A 38 2.22 -1.90 -13.59
C TYR A 38 2.14 -0.37 -13.65
N CYS A 39 3.27 0.31 -13.36
CA CYS A 39 3.30 1.76 -13.30
C CYS A 39 4.65 2.35 -13.69
N ASN A 40 4.59 3.59 -14.17
CA ASN A 40 5.75 4.38 -14.54
C ASN A 40 5.92 5.62 -13.65
N TYR A 41 5.00 5.85 -12.73
CA TYR A 41 4.96 7.03 -11.87
C TYR A 41 4.87 6.62 -10.42
N GLY A 42 5.41 7.43 -9.55
CA GLY A 42 5.37 7.21 -8.11
C GLY A 42 5.31 8.53 -7.35
N VAL A 43 5.29 8.45 -6.03
CA VAL A 43 5.30 9.63 -5.18
C VAL A 43 6.71 10.23 -5.17
N ASN A 44 6.81 11.53 -5.43
CA ASN A 44 8.07 12.23 -5.34
C ASN A 44 8.53 12.24 -3.88
N PRO A 45 9.73 11.71 -3.55
CA PRO A 45 10.22 11.67 -2.17
C PRO A 45 10.27 13.03 -1.48
N ASP A 46 10.43 14.12 -2.24
CA ASP A 46 10.49 15.47 -1.70
C ASP A 46 9.17 15.90 -1.04
N TYR A 47 8.07 15.23 -1.37
CA TYR A 47 6.73 15.51 -0.82
C TYR A 47 6.34 14.59 0.34
N GLN A 48 7.19 13.62 0.70
CA GLN A 48 6.84 12.64 1.72
C GLN A 48 6.50 13.32 3.06
N ARG A 49 7.35 14.26 3.50
CA ARG A 49 7.13 14.96 4.77
C ARG A 49 5.84 15.76 4.76
N LEU A 50 5.52 16.40 3.63
CA LEU A 50 4.28 17.16 3.48
C LEU A 50 3.06 16.26 3.62
N LEU A 51 3.09 15.07 3.03
CA LEU A 51 2.02 14.09 3.15
C LEU A 51 1.86 13.59 4.58
N GLU A 52 2.98 13.29 5.25
CA GLU A 52 2.96 12.84 6.66
C GLU A 52 2.44 13.94 7.59
N ASP A 53 2.85 15.18 7.38
CA ASP A 53 2.37 16.33 8.15
C ASP A 53 0.86 16.57 7.93
N GLY A 54 0.34 16.20 6.78
CA GLY A 54 -1.08 16.27 6.45
C GLY A 54 -1.92 15.10 7.00
N GLY A 55 -1.30 14.16 7.70
CA GLY A 55 -2.01 13.05 8.35
C GLY A 55 -1.90 11.72 7.65
N LEU A 56 -1.29 11.63 6.46
CA LEU A 56 -1.03 10.35 5.81
C LEU A 56 0.16 9.67 6.48
N ARG A 57 0.04 8.35 6.63
CA ARG A 57 1.13 7.52 7.16
C ARG A 57 1.70 6.69 6.04
N VAL A 58 3.03 6.69 5.89
CA VAL A 58 3.71 5.76 4.99
C VAL A 58 3.80 4.41 5.69
N SER A 59 3.14 3.40 5.14
CA SER A 59 3.11 2.07 5.72
C SER A 59 3.87 1.03 4.92
N GLY A 60 4.28 1.35 3.69
CA GLY A 60 5.09 0.45 2.88
C GLY A 60 6.07 1.20 2.00
N THR A 61 7.27 0.65 1.85
CA THR A 61 8.35 1.23 1.04
C THR A 61 8.98 0.18 0.15
N GLY A 62 9.50 0.62 -1.00
CA GLY A 62 10.30 -0.24 -1.88
C GLY A 62 11.74 -0.40 -1.39
N GLY A 63 12.52 -1.18 -2.12
CA GLY A 63 13.93 -1.40 -1.79
C GLY A 63 14.79 -0.14 -1.87
N ASP A 64 14.34 0.86 -2.60
CA ASP A 64 14.94 2.20 -2.72
C ASP A 64 14.51 3.16 -1.61
N GLY A 65 13.60 2.74 -0.72
CA GLY A 65 13.01 3.57 0.32
C GLY A 65 11.85 4.44 -0.16
N GLU A 66 11.47 4.37 -1.42
CA GLU A 66 10.37 5.15 -1.96
C GLU A 66 9.01 4.62 -1.48
N ILE A 67 8.02 5.52 -1.41
CA ILE A 67 6.68 5.20 -0.93
C ILE A 67 6.00 4.19 -1.86
N ARG A 68 5.44 3.13 -1.28
CA ARG A 68 4.64 2.11 -1.99
C ARG A 68 3.25 1.94 -1.43
N ILE A 69 3.06 2.23 -0.13
CA ILE A 69 1.75 2.21 0.54
C ILE A 69 1.64 3.43 1.42
N VAL A 70 0.50 4.11 1.36
CA VAL A 70 0.12 5.14 2.34
C VAL A 70 -1.24 4.79 2.93
N GLU A 71 -1.46 5.20 4.17
CA GLU A 71 -2.74 4.98 4.84
C GLU A 71 -3.13 6.19 5.67
N LEU A 72 -4.44 6.30 5.93
CA LEU A 72 -5.01 7.35 6.75
C LEU A 72 -5.46 6.71 8.08
N PRO A 73 -4.71 6.90 9.19
CA PRO A 73 -4.94 6.13 10.43
C PRO A 73 -6.31 6.33 11.05
N ASP A 74 -6.85 7.55 10.95
CA ASP A 74 -8.11 7.90 11.60
C ASP A 74 -9.34 7.61 10.73
N HIS A 75 -9.14 7.05 9.56
CA HIS A 75 -10.23 6.65 8.66
C HIS A 75 -10.61 5.18 8.92
N PRO A 76 -11.90 4.80 8.79
CA PRO A 76 -12.32 3.39 8.95
C PRO A 76 -11.52 2.43 8.08
N PHE A 77 -11.24 2.82 6.81
CA PHE A 77 -10.30 2.11 5.96
C PHE A 77 -9.87 3.01 4.81
N PHE A 78 -8.59 3.35 4.77
CA PHE A 78 -8.00 4.08 3.66
C PHE A 78 -6.57 3.60 3.48
N LEU A 79 -6.34 2.88 2.38
CA LEU A 79 -5.02 2.42 1.95
C LEU A 79 -4.86 2.72 0.47
N ALA A 80 -3.76 3.34 0.09
CA ALA A 80 -3.42 3.57 -1.31
C ALA A 80 -2.10 2.88 -1.62
N THR A 81 -2.06 2.13 -2.70
CA THR A 81 -0.90 1.35 -3.09
C THR A 81 -0.43 1.74 -4.49
N LEU A 82 0.87 1.67 -4.71
CA LEU A 82 1.45 1.84 -6.04
C LEU A 82 1.39 0.54 -6.86
N PHE A 83 1.37 -0.59 -6.19
CA PHE A 83 1.24 -1.91 -6.83
C PHE A 83 -0.24 -2.29 -7.00
N LEU A 84 -0.46 -3.45 -7.65
CA LEU A 84 -1.79 -3.96 -7.96
C LEU A 84 -2.14 -5.13 -7.03
N PRO A 85 -2.84 -4.90 -5.91
CA PRO A 85 -3.24 -6.00 -5.02
C PRO A 85 -4.08 -7.06 -5.74
N GLN A 86 -4.94 -6.63 -6.66
CA GLN A 86 -5.82 -7.53 -7.40
C GLN A 86 -5.05 -8.53 -8.28
N ALA A 87 -3.81 -8.22 -8.68
CA ALA A 87 -3.00 -9.11 -9.49
C ALA A 87 -2.57 -10.37 -8.72
N ARG A 88 -2.60 -10.32 -7.38
CA ARG A 88 -2.23 -11.44 -6.51
C ARG A 88 -3.41 -11.89 -5.65
N SER A 89 -4.62 -11.73 -6.14
CA SER A 89 -5.84 -12.10 -5.44
C SER A 89 -6.62 -13.13 -6.23
N SER A 90 -7.19 -14.12 -5.53
CA SER A 90 -8.07 -15.12 -6.12
C SER A 90 -9.18 -15.47 -5.13
N PRO A 91 -10.28 -16.13 -5.58
CA PRO A 91 -11.35 -16.51 -4.65
C PRO A 91 -10.88 -17.41 -3.50
N SER A 92 -9.89 -18.27 -3.74
CA SER A 92 -9.36 -19.18 -2.73
C SER A 92 -8.28 -18.54 -1.86
N HIS A 93 -7.60 -17.49 -2.38
CA HIS A 93 -6.52 -16.79 -1.69
C HIS A 93 -6.66 -15.29 -1.93
N PRO A 94 -7.65 -14.62 -1.30
CA PRO A 94 -7.83 -13.18 -1.50
C PRO A 94 -6.63 -12.41 -0.95
N HIS A 95 -6.25 -11.36 -1.67
CA HIS A 95 -5.16 -10.49 -1.23
C HIS A 95 -5.53 -9.87 0.13
N PRO A 96 -4.59 -9.83 1.10
CA PRO A 96 -4.88 -9.33 2.44
C PRO A 96 -5.47 -7.93 2.50
N LEU A 97 -5.02 -7.02 1.63
CA LEU A 97 -5.55 -5.65 1.60
C LEU A 97 -6.98 -5.60 1.07
N ILE A 98 -7.30 -6.42 0.07
CA ILE A 98 -8.65 -6.52 -0.48
C ILE A 98 -9.59 -7.14 0.54
N ALA A 99 -9.16 -8.22 1.18
CA ALA A 99 -9.94 -8.87 2.24
C ALA A 99 -10.18 -7.93 3.42
N GLY A 100 -9.17 -7.15 3.80
CA GLY A 100 -9.28 -6.15 4.86
C GLY A 100 -10.28 -5.06 4.54
N PHE A 101 -10.28 -4.58 3.30
CA PHE A 101 -11.27 -3.59 2.84
C PHE A 101 -12.68 -4.15 2.91
N ALA A 102 -12.89 -5.36 2.39
CA ALA A 102 -14.21 -6.00 2.42
C ALA A 102 -14.70 -6.19 3.86
N HIS A 103 -13.80 -6.61 4.76
CA HIS A 103 -14.12 -6.76 6.18
C HIS A 103 -14.51 -5.43 6.82
N ALA A 104 -13.80 -4.34 6.50
CA ALA A 104 -14.12 -3.01 7.01
C ALA A 104 -15.49 -2.52 6.52
N VAL A 105 -15.83 -2.78 5.26
CA VAL A 105 -17.15 -2.45 4.70
C VAL A 105 -18.24 -3.21 5.43
N THR A 106 -18.06 -4.50 5.64
CA THR A 106 -19.02 -5.35 6.36
C THR A 106 -19.23 -4.85 7.79
N ALA A 107 -18.17 -4.51 8.49
CA ALA A 107 -18.24 -3.97 9.85
C ALA A 107 -18.99 -2.63 9.90
N ALA A 108 -18.76 -1.75 8.92
CA ALA A 108 -19.45 -0.46 8.83
C ALA A 108 -20.96 -0.63 8.56
N LEU A 109 -21.34 -1.62 7.76
CA LEU A 109 -22.75 -1.92 7.46
C LEU A 109 -23.46 -2.54 8.66
N SER A 110 -22.73 -3.18 9.56
CA SER A 110 -23.28 -3.84 10.75
C SER A 110 -23.36 -2.92 11.97
N ALA A 111 -22.75 -1.74 11.87
CA ALA A 111 -22.66 -0.79 12.99
C ALA A 111 -23.96 -0.01 13.20
#